data_4087fcb406ce664f001f9258a01a9e3a
#
_entry.id   4087fcb406ce664f001f9258a01a9e3a
#
_cell.length_a   1.000
_cell.length_b   1.000
_cell.length_c   1.000
_cell.angle_alpha   90.00
_cell.angle_beta   90.00
_cell.angle_gamma   90.00
#
_symmetry.space_group_name_H-M   'P 1'
#
loop_
_entity.id
_entity.type
_entity.pdbx_description
1 polymer ?
#
loop_
_entity_poly.entity_id
_entity_poly.type
_entity_poly.pdbx_seq_one_letter_code
_entity_poly.pdbx_strand_id
1 'polypeptide(L)'
;ILTLVGITPMLADINGSLNDKMDLCGGIYNIGDSISIRDHNWRSGGYGVMTCRQALTHKSNVALFKILLVNHGDNAFGIWKKMTSEEKQTNAMELAALFNSAYQKNTLTFPSLQGDSVTEETYNNITPLGRKYLQEVLIGLNKGDGIQASYAPKKVDIAGIYGNYQGKEVGNGECELAEMSFVGVLPVNKPRYAIAVFINRPNTPIHDSKDFANGIVNELVEWLLKH
;
A
#
# COMPACT_ATOMS: atom_id res chain seq x y z
N ILE A 1 -0.75 3.11 1.24
CA ILE A 1 -0.69 2.67 -0.17
C ILE A 1 0.59 3.18 -0.82
N LEU A 2 0.75 4.48 -0.95
CA LEU A 2 1.90 5.11 -1.62
C LEU A 2 3.23 4.73 -0.96
N THR A 3 3.26 4.67 0.36
CA THR A 3 4.44 4.27 1.14
C THR A 3 4.92 2.86 0.74
N LEU A 4 4.01 1.88 0.66
CA LEU A 4 4.36 0.53 0.22
C LEU A 4 4.81 0.50 -1.24
N VAL A 5 4.08 1.19 -2.11
CA VAL A 5 4.40 1.25 -3.56
C VAL A 5 5.76 1.90 -3.81
N GLY A 6 6.09 2.96 -3.07
CA GLY A 6 7.36 3.68 -3.23
C GLY A 6 8.57 2.96 -2.62
N ILE A 7 8.40 2.33 -1.46
CA ILE A 7 9.54 1.74 -0.72
C ILE A 7 9.85 0.30 -1.17
N THR A 8 8.83 -0.50 -1.54
CA THR A 8 9.07 -1.90 -1.94
C THR A 8 10.13 -2.06 -3.05
N PRO A 9 10.15 -1.25 -4.12
CA PRO A 9 11.18 -1.34 -5.14
C PRO A 9 12.60 -1.07 -4.65
N MET A 10 12.75 -0.23 -3.61
CA MET A 10 14.05 0.13 -3.04
C MET A 10 14.79 -1.06 -2.42
N LEU A 11 14.09 -2.18 -2.16
CA LEU A 11 14.73 -3.42 -1.75
C LEU A 11 15.73 -3.93 -2.80
N ALA A 12 15.46 -3.71 -4.08
CA ALA A 12 16.38 -4.07 -5.16
C ALA A 12 17.61 -3.16 -5.19
N ASP A 13 17.47 -1.89 -4.81
CA ASP A 13 18.57 -0.91 -4.84
C ASP A 13 19.64 -1.20 -3.79
N ILE A 14 19.27 -1.89 -2.70
CA ILE A 14 20.20 -2.37 -1.66
C ILE A 14 20.63 -3.82 -1.88
N ASN A 15 20.46 -4.38 -3.07
CA ASN A 15 20.72 -5.78 -3.40
C ASN A 15 20.00 -6.77 -2.48
N GLY A 16 18.89 -6.36 -1.88
CA GLY A 16 18.05 -7.20 -1.04
C GLY A 16 17.17 -8.14 -1.87
N SER A 17 16.72 -9.21 -1.25
CA SER A 17 15.78 -10.19 -1.84
C SER A 17 14.49 -10.27 -1.04
N LEU A 18 13.39 -10.55 -1.73
CA LEU A 18 12.13 -10.87 -1.07
C LEU A 18 12.20 -12.11 -0.17
N ASN A 19 13.22 -12.96 -0.35
CA ASN A 19 13.44 -14.16 0.46
C ASN A 19 14.36 -13.92 1.66
N ASP A 20 15.03 -12.76 1.75
CA ASP A 20 15.86 -12.42 2.88
C ASP A 20 15.03 -12.30 4.16
N LYS A 21 15.62 -12.75 5.26
CA LYS A 21 14.97 -12.62 6.57
C LYS A 21 15.18 -11.22 7.15
N MET A 22 14.12 -10.71 7.74
CA MET A 22 14.11 -9.42 8.42
C MET A 22 13.51 -9.59 9.81
N ASP A 23 14.20 -9.09 10.82
CA ASP A 23 13.66 -8.98 12.17
C ASP A 23 12.80 -7.71 12.27
N LEU A 24 11.55 -7.86 12.64
CA LEU A 24 10.58 -6.76 12.77
C LEU A 24 10.51 -6.20 14.19
N CYS A 25 11.48 -6.49 15.05
CA CYS A 25 11.64 -5.89 16.38
C CYS A 25 10.36 -5.97 17.24
N GLY A 26 9.61 -7.09 17.16
CA GLY A 26 8.33 -7.21 17.85
C GLY A 26 7.25 -6.21 17.38
N GLY A 27 7.39 -5.69 16.16
CA GLY A 27 6.44 -4.74 15.56
C GLY A 27 6.65 -3.29 15.98
N ILE A 28 7.78 -2.97 16.64
CA ILE A 28 8.14 -1.58 17.02
C ILE A 28 9.60 -1.31 16.67
N TYR A 29 9.84 -0.25 15.94
CA TYR A 29 11.16 0.28 15.69
C TYR A 29 11.27 1.70 16.32
N ASN A 30 12.15 1.87 17.31
CA ASN A 30 12.34 3.14 17.98
C ASN A 30 13.39 4.01 17.26
N ILE A 31 13.07 5.28 17.11
CA ILE A 31 13.94 6.30 16.54
C ILE A 31 14.23 7.30 17.67
N GLY A 32 15.37 7.15 18.34
CA GLY A 32 15.64 7.88 19.59
C GLY A 32 14.63 7.55 20.70
N ASP A 33 14.43 8.46 21.63
CA ASP A 33 13.65 8.21 22.84
C ASP A 33 12.14 8.48 22.70
N SER A 34 11.72 9.20 21.64
CA SER A 34 10.37 9.76 21.59
C SER A 34 9.57 9.34 20.37
N ILE A 35 10.18 8.72 19.37
CA ILE A 35 9.53 8.39 18.08
C ILE A 35 9.64 6.89 17.84
N SER A 36 8.54 6.29 17.40
CA SER A 36 8.54 4.88 17.01
C SER A 36 7.71 4.64 15.75
N ILE A 37 8.22 3.76 14.90
CA ILE A 37 7.45 3.18 13.78
C ILE A 37 6.82 1.89 14.30
N ARG A 38 5.52 1.72 14.07
CA ARG A 38 4.77 0.59 14.64
C ARG A 38 3.99 -0.15 13.57
N ASP A 39 3.99 -1.48 13.68
CA ASP A 39 3.09 -2.35 12.94
C ASP A 39 1.70 -2.35 13.58
N HIS A 40 0.68 -2.71 12.82
CA HIS A 40 -0.70 -2.73 13.34
C HIS A 40 -0.90 -3.73 14.49
N ASN A 41 -0.10 -4.80 14.55
CA ASN A 41 -0.17 -5.85 15.58
C ASN A 41 0.89 -5.72 16.69
N TRP A 42 1.54 -4.56 16.83
CA TRP A 42 2.61 -4.36 17.80
C TRP A 42 2.21 -4.67 19.25
N ARG A 43 0.94 -4.39 19.61
CA ARG A 43 0.41 -4.71 20.96
C ARG A 43 0.29 -6.20 21.22
N SER A 44 0.25 -7.02 20.18
CA SER A 44 0.19 -8.48 20.25
C SER A 44 1.57 -9.14 20.03
N GLY A 45 2.66 -8.37 20.16
CA GLY A 45 4.04 -8.86 20.03
C GLY A 45 4.63 -8.77 18.61
N GLY A 46 3.91 -8.19 17.66
CA GLY A 46 4.39 -8.02 16.29
C GLY A 46 4.53 -9.34 15.52
N TYR A 47 5.32 -9.32 14.46
CA TYR A 47 5.53 -10.47 13.58
C TYR A 47 6.85 -11.22 13.84
N GLY A 48 7.77 -10.67 14.64
CA GLY A 48 9.10 -11.28 14.86
C GLY A 48 9.97 -11.30 13.59
N VAL A 49 10.65 -12.42 13.37
CA VAL A 49 11.53 -12.62 12.19
C VAL A 49 10.75 -13.32 11.08
N MET A 50 10.73 -12.72 9.90
CA MET A 50 10.09 -13.30 8.71
C MET A 50 10.82 -12.88 7.43
N THR A 51 10.44 -13.44 6.29
CA THR A 51 11.00 -12.99 5.00
C THR A 51 10.52 -11.58 4.66
N CYS A 52 11.30 -10.84 3.87
CA CYS A 52 10.88 -9.53 3.36
C CYS A 52 9.54 -9.64 2.60
N ARG A 53 9.33 -10.72 1.83
CA ARG A 53 8.04 -10.99 1.17
C ARG A 53 6.89 -11.01 2.17
N GLN A 54 6.97 -11.83 3.20
CA GLN A 54 5.94 -11.94 4.23
C GLN A 54 5.71 -10.60 4.93
N ALA A 55 6.79 -9.91 5.34
CA ALA A 55 6.69 -8.61 5.99
C ALA A 55 5.94 -7.58 5.14
N LEU A 56 6.24 -7.51 3.84
CA LEU A 56 5.59 -6.58 2.90
C LEU A 56 4.14 -7.00 2.60
N THR A 57 3.86 -8.31 2.43
CA THR A 57 2.48 -8.80 2.22
C THR A 57 1.60 -8.73 3.49
N HIS A 58 2.21 -8.55 4.65
CA HIS A 58 1.52 -8.20 5.90
C HIS A 58 1.47 -6.68 6.17
N LYS A 59 1.98 -5.87 5.24
CA LYS A 59 2.00 -4.40 5.33
C LYS A 59 2.74 -3.90 6.57
N SER A 60 3.86 -4.54 6.92
CA SER A 60 4.66 -4.11 8.06
C SER A 60 5.29 -2.74 7.81
N ASN A 61 4.95 -1.76 8.63
CA ASN A 61 5.56 -0.45 8.64
C ASN A 61 7.04 -0.52 9.05
N VAL A 62 7.36 -1.43 9.97
CA VAL A 62 8.74 -1.65 10.44
C VAL A 62 9.61 -2.17 9.29
N ALA A 63 9.09 -3.10 8.47
CA ALA A 63 9.82 -3.59 7.30
C ALA A 63 10.06 -2.47 6.28
N LEU A 64 9.03 -1.70 5.94
CA LEU A 64 9.16 -0.58 5.01
C LEU A 64 10.18 0.45 5.52
N PHE A 65 10.10 0.80 6.80
CA PHE A 65 11.05 1.76 7.38
C PHE A 65 12.49 1.22 7.40
N LYS A 66 12.71 -0.06 7.67
CA LYS A 66 14.05 -0.69 7.61
C LYS A 66 14.64 -0.67 6.20
N ILE A 67 13.83 -0.93 5.17
CA ILE A 67 14.27 -0.80 3.77
C ILE A 67 14.69 0.65 3.50
N LEU A 68 13.88 1.61 3.92
CA LEU A 68 14.16 3.03 3.76
C LEU A 68 15.44 3.45 4.52
N LEU A 69 15.62 2.94 5.73
CA LEU A 69 16.78 3.23 6.55
C LEU A 69 18.10 2.74 5.91
N VAL A 70 18.10 1.54 5.34
CA VAL A 70 19.28 1.00 4.64
C VAL A 70 19.60 1.82 3.38
N ASN A 71 18.58 2.32 2.67
CA ASN A 71 18.76 3.15 1.47
C ASN A 71 19.23 4.59 1.77
N HIS A 72 18.75 5.19 2.86
CA HIS A 72 18.86 6.64 3.08
C HIS A 72 19.48 7.04 4.44
N GLY A 73 19.84 6.06 5.29
CA GLY A 73 20.47 6.32 6.58
C GLY A 73 19.68 7.32 7.42
N ASP A 74 20.34 8.33 7.94
CA ASP A 74 19.75 9.34 8.83
C ASP A 74 18.61 10.15 8.19
N ASN A 75 18.53 10.20 6.87
CA ASN A 75 17.47 10.88 6.14
C ASN A 75 16.16 10.07 6.09
N ALA A 76 16.18 8.78 6.43
CA ALA A 76 15.03 7.86 6.28
C ALA A 76 13.77 8.37 6.97
N PHE A 77 13.90 8.94 8.18
CA PHE A 77 12.74 9.43 8.93
C PHE A 77 12.08 10.66 8.27
N GLY A 78 12.89 11.58 7.72
CA GLY A 78 12.39 12.72 6.97
C GLY A 78 11.58 12.29 5.75
N ILE A 79 12.13 11.34 5.00
CA ILE A 79 11.46 10.75 3.82
C ILE A 79 10.17 10.02 4.22
N TRP A 80 10.22 9.20 5.28
CA TRP A 80 9.04 8.52 5.83
C TRP A 80 7.90 9.50 6.15
N LYS A 81 8.21 10.58 6.87
CA LYS A 81 7.24 11.62 7.21
C LYS A 81 6.63 12.26 5.97
N LYS A 82 7.46 12.59 4.98
CA LYS A 82 7.00 13.17 3.72
C LYS A 82 6.05 12.22 3.00
N MET A 83 6.44 10.99 2.74
CA MET A 83 5.61 9.99 2.06
C MET A 83 4.28 9.75 2.76
N THR A 84 4.27 9.64 4.09
CA THR A 84 3.04 9.41 4.85
C THR A 84 2.13 10.65 4.92
N SER A 85 2.66 11.86 4.76
CA SER A 85 1.84 13.08 4.65
C SER A 85 1.26 13.28 3.26
N GLU A 86 2.02 12.99 2.20
CA GLU A 86 1.55 13.05 0.81
C GLU A 86 0.45 12.02 0.54
N GLU A 87 0.54 10.83 1.14
CA GLU A 87 -0.46 9.76 1.02
C GLU A 87 -1.86 10.21 1.46
N LYS A 88 -1.95 11.18 2.37
CA LYS A 88 -3.22 11.74 2.86
C LYS A 88 -3.84 12.80 1.94
N GLN A 89 -3.12 13.27 0.95
CA GLN A 89 -3.54 14.37 0.07
C GLN A 89 -3.88 13.92 -1.36
N THR A 90 -3.65 12.63 -1.67
CA THR A 90 -3.89 12.11 -3.01
C THR A 90 -5.38 11.83 -3.25
N ASN A 91 -5.83 11.96 -4.49
CA ASN A 91 -7.17 11.61 -4.93
C ASN A 91 -7.19 10.28 -5.70
N ALA A 92 -8.39 9.77 -6.02
CA ALA A 92 -8.54 8.46 -6.66
C ALA A 92 -7.86 8.39 -8.04
N MET A 93 -7.93 9.46 -8.82
CA MET A 93 -7.35 9.50 -10.17
C MET A 93 -5.82 9.50 -10.11
N GLU A 94 -5.25 10.35 -9.27
CA GLU A 94 -3.80 10.38 -9.03
C GLU A 94 -3.29 9.04 -8.50
N LEU A 95 -4.00 8.45 -7.54
CA LEU A 95 -3.62 7.16 -6.98
C LEU A 95 -3.64 6.04 -8.03
N ALA A 96 -4.67 5.98 -8.89
CA ALA A 96 -4.74 5.01 -9.96
C ALA A 96 -3.60 5.18 -10.97
N ALA A 97 -3.26 6.42 -11.30
CA ALA A 97 -2.18 6.76 -12.19
C ALA A 97 -0.81 6.34 -11.68
N LEU A 98 -0.49 6.81 -10.47
CA LEU A 98 0.76 6.51 -9.81
C LEU A 98 0.96 5.00 -9.65
N PHE A 99 -0.11 4.30 -9.25
CA PHE A 99 -0.09 2.85 -9.10
C PHE A 99 0.17 2.14 -10.43
N ASN A 100 -0.57 2.51 -11.48
CA ASN A 100 -0.39 1.90 -12.79
C ASN A 100 0.99 2.17 -13.38
N SER A 101 1.51 3.38 -13.24
CA SER A 101 2.86 3.75 -13.67
C SER A 101 3.93 2.94 -12.93
N ALA A 102 3.80 2.80 -11.61
CA ALA A 102 4.70 1.97 -10.81
C ALA A 102 4.63 0.49 -11.20
N TYR A 103 3.44 -0.03 -11.44
CA TYR A 103 3.20 -1.43 -11.76
C TYR A 103 3.64 -1.82 -13.18
N GLN A 104 3.30 -1.01 -14.21
CA GLN A 104 3.47 -1.38 -15.61
C GLN A 104 4.56 -0.60 -16.37
N LYS A 105 5.15 0.42 -15.79
CA LYS A 105 6.02 1.39 -16.50
C LYS A 105 5.28 2.10 -17.65
N ASN A 106 3.99 2.34 -17.52
CA ASN A 106 3.23 3.10 -18.50
C ASN A 106 3.26 4.59 -18.15
N THR A 107 3.57 5.42 -19.14
CA THR A 107 3.31 6.86 -19.07
C THR A 107 1.82 7.08 -19.25
N LEU A 108 1.09 7.29 -18.16
CA LEU A 108 -0.27 7.79 -18.22
C LEU A 108 -0.23 9.30 -18.15
N THR A 109 -0.52 9.93 -19.28
CA THR A 109 -0.77 11.37 -19.31
C THR A 109 -2.19 11.60 -18.79
N PHE A 110 -2.32 12.16 -17.59
CA PHE A 110 -3.63 12.58 -17.10
C PHE A 110 -3.97 13.95 -17.68
N PRO A 111 -5.20 14.14 -18.17
CA PRO A 111 -5.71 15.47 -18.35
C PRO A 111 -5.80 16.11 -16.95
N SER A 112 -4.95 17.09 -16.69
CA SER A 112 -5.00 17.88 -15.47
C SER A 112 -6.35 18.59 -15.40
N LEU A 113 -7.18 18.26 -14.41
CA LEU A 113 -8.38 19.02 -14.11
C LEU A 113 -8.06 20.37 -13.43
N GLN A 114 -6.84 20.57 -12.93
CA GLN A 114 -6.43 21.77 -12.18
C GLN A 114 -4.97 22.23 -12.42
N GLY A 115 -4.33 21.85 -13.51
CA GLY A 115 -3.04 22.45 -13.89
C GLY A 115 -1.79 21.92 -13.17
N ASP A 116 -1.92 21.10 -12.13
CA ASP A 116 -0.77 20.49 -11.46
C ASP A 116 -0.49 19.12 -12.09
N SER A 117 0.55 19.06 -12.90
CA SER A 117 1.07 17.81 -13.43
C SER A 117 1.62 16.98 -12.28
N VAL A 118 1.03 15.80 -12.00
CA VAL A 118 1.72 14.77 -11.25
C VAL A 118 2.99 14.45 -12.00
N THR A 119 4.14 14.76 -11.40
CA THR A 119 5.44 14.59 -12.06
C THR A 119 5.66 13.11 -12.32
N GLU A 120 5.66 12.71 -13.57
CA GLU A 120 5.91 11.35 -14.08
C GLU A 120 7.23 10.75 -13.56
N GLU A 121 8.13 11.58 -13.04
CA GLU A 121 9.50 11.20 -12.70
C GLU A 121 9.63 10.24 -11.53
N THR A 122 8.73 10.27 -10.54
CA THR A 122 8.94 9.52 -9.29
C THR A 122 8.86 8.01 -9.47
N TYR A 123 8.06 7.50 -10.42
CA TYR A 123 7.88 6.06 -10.64
C TYR A 123 8.53 5.53 -11.92
N ASN A 124 9.00 6.39 -12.80
CA ASN A 124 9.70 5.98 -14.02
C ASN A 124 11.11 5.43 -13.74
N ASN A 125 11.70 5.79 -12.60
CA ASN A 125 13.06 5.37 -12.20
C ASN A 125 13.12 4.03 -11.47
N ILE A 126 11.98 3.31 -11.32
CA ILE A 126 11.97 1.99 -10.70
C ILE A 126 12.73 1.01 -11.59
N THR A 127 13.74 0.35 -11.03
CA THR A 127 14.50 -0.69 -11.73
C THR A 127 13.60 -1.87 -12.13
N PRO A 128 13.94 -2.63 -13.18
CA PRO A 128 13.16 -3.82 -13.56
C PRO A 128 12.98 -4.82 -12.42
N LEU A 129 14.02 -5.02 -11.59
CA LEU A 129 13.96 -5.90 -10.43
C LEU A 129 13.06 -5.32 -9.33
N GLY A 130 13.18 -4.04 -9.04
CA GLY A 130 12.33 -3.35 -8.06
C GLY A 130 10.85 -3.41 -8.45
N ARG A 131 10.55 -3.25 -9.74
CA ARG A 131 9.18 -3.39 -10.28
C ARG A 131 8.67 -4.82 -10.13
N LYS A 132 9.50 -5.82 -10.40
CA LYS A 132 9.16 -7.22 -10.17
C LYS A 132 8.82 -7.48 -8.69
N TYR A 133 9.62 -6.94 -7.77
CA TYR A 133 9.34 -7.06 -6.34
C TYR A 133 8.00 -6.42 -5.95
N LEU A 134 7.73 -5.22 -6.46
CA LEU A 134 6.45 -4.55 -6.24
C LEU A 134 5.27 -5.40 -6.76
N GLN A 135 5.38 -5.94 -7.98
CA GLN A 135 4.35 -6.79 -8.56
C GLN A 135 4.10 -8.05 -7.70
N GLU A 136 5.16 -8.73 -7.28
CA GLU A 136 5.05 -9.93 -6.45
C GLU A 136 4.40 -9.63 -5.09
N VAL A 137 4.75 -8.51 -4.45
CA VAL A 137 4.15 -8.08 -3.18
C VAL A 137 2.67 -7.73 -3.35
N LEU A 138 2.32 -6.94 -4.37
CA LEU A 138 0.94 -6.52 -4.62
C LEU A 138 0.02 -7.70 -4.98
N ILE A 139 0.53 -8.72 -5.65
CA ILE A 139 -0.18 -9.99 -5.89
C ILE A 139 -0.28 -10.77 -4.58
N GLY A 140 0.82 -10.89 -3.85
CA GLY A 140 0.91 -11.64 -2.59
C GLY A 140 0.00 -11.09 -1.49
N LEU A 141 -0.25 -9.78 -1.44
CA LEU A 141 -1.22 -9.17 -0.53
C LEU A 141 -2.61 -9.81 -0.62
N ASN A 142 -3.01 -10.22 -1.83
CA ASN A 142 -4.35 -10.70 -2.16
C ASN A 142 -4.44 -12.23 -2.28
N LYS A 143 -3.35 -12.95 -2.00
CA LYS A 143 -3.26 -14.41 -2.12
C LYS A 143 -2.57 -15.05 -0.92
N GLY A 144 -2.82 -16.34 -0.74
CA GLY A 144 -2.16 -17.17 0.27
C GLY A 144 -2.36 -16.62 1.68
N ASP A 145 -1.27 -16.32 2.37
CA ASP A 145 -1.20 -15.75 3.70
C ASP A 145 -1.17 -14.20 3.72
N GLY A 146 -1.28 -13.57 2.55
CA GLY A 146 -1.34 -12.11 2.46
C GLY A 146 -2.51 -11.53 3.25
N ILE A 147 -2.27 -10.38 3.89
CA ILE A 147 -3.22 -9.77 4.84
C ILE A 147 -4.60 -9.43 4.23
N GLN A 148 -4.69 -9.38 2.90
CA GLN A 148 -5.90 -9.05 2.16
C GLN A 148 -6.56 -10.28 1.50
N ALA A 149 -5.92 -11.44 1.58
CA ALA A 149 -6.35 -12.64 0.84
C ALA A 149 -7.77 -13.10 1.16
N SER A 150 -8.26 -12.89 2.39
CA SER A 150 -9.60 -13.33 2.82
C SER A 150 -10.73 -12.58 2.11
N TYR A 151 -10.50 -11.32 1.74
CA TYR A 151 -11.51 -10.43 1.15
C TYR A 151 -11.21 -9.93 -0.27
N ALA A 152 -10.08 -10.35 -0.83
CA ALA A 152 -9.75 -10.05 -2.21
C ALA A 152 -10.74 -10.68 -3.21
N PRO A 153 -10.99 -10.05 -4.38
CA PRO A 153 -11.79 -10.64 -5.44
C PRO A 153 -11.34 -12.06 -5.80
N LYS A 154 -12.30 -12.99 -5.89
CA LYS A 154 -11.99 -14.42 -6.11
C LYS A 154 -12.01 -14.85 -7.57
N LYS A 155 -12.69 -14.09 -8.44
CA LYS A 155 -12.92 -14.45 -9.86
C LYS A 155 -11.73 -14.13 -10.76
N VAL A 156 -10.85 -13.25 -10.32
CA VAL A 156 -9.67 -12.82 -11.08
C VAL A 156 -8.51 -12.49 -10.14
N ASP A 157 -7.32 -12.80 -10.59
CA ASP A 157 -6.11 -12.36 -9.89
C ASP A 157 -5.96 -10.85 -10.03
N ILE A 158 -5.87 -10.19 -8.90
CA ILE A 158 -5.69 -8.75 -8.79
C ILE A 158 -4.36 -8.43 -8.08
N ALA A 159 -3.64 -7.45 -8.59
CA ALA A 159 -2.55 -6.82 -7.86
C ALA A 159 -3.06 -5.50 -7.31
N GLY A 160 -3.26 -5.44 -6.01
CA GLY A 160 -3.88 -4.26 -5.42
C GLY A 160 -3.64 -4.15 -3.92
N ILE A 161 -3.95 -2.99 -3.38
CA ILE A 161 -3.76 -2.69 -1.96
C ILE A 161 -4.92 -1.84 -1.44
N TYR A 162 -5.45 -2.26 -0.29
CA TYR A 162 -6.35 -1.44 0.50
C TYR A 162 -5.56 -0.51 1.43
N GLY A 163 -6.01 0.71 1.54
CA GLY A 163 -5.61 1.67 2.57
C GLY A 163 -6.80 1.99 3.46
N ASN A 164 -6.51 2.42 4.68
CA ASN A 164 -7.51 2.94 5.58
C ASN A 164 -6.94 4.13 6.36
N TYR A 165 -7.77 5.11 6.58
CA TYR A 165 -7.52 6.19 7.51
C TYR A 165 -8.67 6.22 8.53
N GLN A 166 -8.30 6.32 9.79
CA GLN A 166 -9.23 6.45 10.89
C GLN A 166 -8.97 7.81 11.55
N GLY A 167 -9.99 8.66 11.56
CA GLY A 167 -9.99 9.92 12.28
C GLY A 167 -10.05 9.70 13.80
N LYS A 168 -10.41 10.75 14.53
CA LYS A 168 -10.54 10.69 15.97
C LYS A 168 -11.71 9.77 16.36
N GLU A 169 -11.48 8.89 17.32
CA GLU A 169 -12.53 8.07 17.90
C GLU A 169 -13.48 8.96 18.71
N VAL A 170 -14.79 8.86 18.42
CA VAL A 170 -15.83 9.66 19.07
C VAL A 170 -16.64 8.86 20.12
N GLY A 171 -16.29 7.62 20.35
CA GLY A 171 -16.90 6.70 21.31
C GLY A 171 -17.51 5.46 20.66
N ASN A 172 -17.75 4.41 21.42
CA ASN A 172 -18.30 3.12 20.98
C ASN A 172 -17.60 2.47 19.77
N GLY A 173 -16.33 2.81 19.52
CA GLY A 173 -15.59 2.34 18.34
C GLY A 173 -15.94 3.08 17.05
N GLU A 174 -16.77 4.11 17.10
CA GLU A 174 -17.06 5.00 15.99
C GLU A 174 -15.92 6.02 15.80
N CYS A 175 -15.70 6.43 14.55
CA CYS A 175 -14.71 7.42 14.18
C CYS A 175 -15.38 8.64 13.58
N GLU A 176 -14.86 9.83 13.89
CA GLU A 176 -15.28 11.07 13.26
C GLU A 176 -15.21 10.98 11.73
N LEU A 177 -14.21 10.27 11.24
CA LEU A 177 -13.99 10.01 9.82
C LEU A 177 -13.39 8.61 9.65
N ALA A 178 -14.02 7.78 8.83
CA ALA A 178 -13.46 6.51 8.38
C ALA A 178 -13.34 6.54 6.87
N GLU A 179 -12.12 6.59 6.38
CA GLU A 179 -11.81 6.54 4.95
C GLU A 179 -11.20 5.19 4.61
N MET A 180 -11.73 4.59 3.57
CA MET A 180 -11.18 3.39 2.96
C MET A 180 -10.83 3.68 1.51
N SER A 181 -9.67 3.23 1.10
CA SER A 181 -9.23 3.33 -0.28
C SER A 181 -8.79 1.96 -0.79
N PHE A 182 -8.97 1.74 -2.07
CA PHE A 182 -8.40 0.62 -2.79
C PHE A 182 -7.79 1.11 -4.08
N VAL A 183 -6.64 0.57 -4.44
CA VAL A 183 -6.07 0.73 -5.78
C VAL A 183 -5.54 -0.61 -6.27
N GLY A 184 -5.75 -0.90 -7.54
CA GLY A 184 -5.27 -2.15 -8.12
C GLY A 184 -5.32 -2.18 -9.63
N VAL A 185 -4.65 -3.18 -10.19
CA VAL A 185 -4.70 -3.52 -11.62
C VAL A 185 -5.16 -4.95 -11.80
N LEU A 186 -5.93 -5.19 -12.86
CA LEU A 186 -6.47 -6.51 -13.20
C LEU A 186 -6.68 -6.67 -14.72
N PRO A 187 -6.65 -7.93 -15.26
CA PRO A 187 -6.04 -9.11 -14.66
C PRO A 187 -4.53 -8.96 -14.50
N VAL A 188 -3.93 -9.65 -13.51
CA VAL A 188 -2.48 -9.51 -13.20
C VAL A 188 -1.57 -9.82 -14.39
N ASN A 189 -1.86 -10.88 -15.13
CA ASN A 189 -0.99 -11.36 -16.21
C ASN A 189 -1.04 -10.48 -17.48
N LYS A 190 -2.13 -9.75 -17.68
CA LYS A 190 -2.34 -8.83 -18.80
C LYS A 190 -3.24 -7.69 -18.36
N PRO A 191 -2.70 -6.73 -17.62
CA PRO A 191 -3.49 -5.64 -17.06
C PRO A 191 -4.26 -4.87 -18.13
N ARG A 192 -5.58 -4.80 -17.96
CA ARG A 192 -6.49 -4.05 -18.83
C ARG A 192 -7.11 -2.87 -18.11
N TYR A 193 -7.24 -2.97 -16.78
CA TYR A 193 -7.89 -1.98 -15.94
C TYR A 193 -6.97 -1.59 -14.79
N ALA A 194 -6.87 -0.29 -14.54
CA ALA A 194 -6.39 0.27 -13.28
C ALA A 194 -7.59 0.89 -12.58
N ILE A 195 -7.86 0.46 -11.35
CA ILE A 195 -9.01 0.93 -10.58
C ILE A 195 -8.55 1.59 -9.29
N ALA A 196 -9.23 2.65 -8.89
CA ALA A 196 -9.10 3.25 -7.57
C ALA A 196 -10.48 3.56 -7.01
N VAL A 197 -10.69 3.21 -5.75
CA VAL A 197 -11.94 3.43 -5.03
C VAL A 197 -11.60 4.16 -3.73
N PHE A 198 -12.31 5.26 -3.48
CA PHE A 198 -12.26 6.00 -2.22
C PHE A 198 -13.65 6.02 -1.61
N ILE A 199 -13.73 5.65 -0.35
CA ILE A 199 -14.97 5.60 0.41
C ILE A 199 -14.76 6.38 1.70
N ASN A 200 -15.60 7.39 1.89
CA ASN A 200 -15.63 8.20 3.10
C ASN A 200 -16.95 7.91 3.83
N ARG A 201 -16.85 7.43 5.06
CA ARG A 201 -17.99 7.12 5.92
C ARG A 201 -17.78 7.71 7.31
N PRO A 202 -18.23 8.96 7.54
CA PRO A 202 -18.18 9.56 8.86
C PRO A 202 -19.07 8.79 9.86
N ASN A 203 -18.68 8.77 11.12
CA ASN A 203 -19.42 8.17 12.23
C ASN A 203 -19.76 6.69 12.02
N THR A 204 -18.87 5.94 11.38
CA THR A 204 -19.03 4.51 11.12
C THR A 204 -17.87 3.74 11.75
N PRO A 205 -18.12 2.59 12.43
CA PRO A 205 -17.06 1.72 12.86
C PRO A 205 -16.13 1.32 11.70
N ILE A 206 -14.82 1.32 11.93
CA ILE A 206 -13.83 1.04 10.88
C ILE A 206 -14.01 -0.34 10.24
N HIS A 207 -14.44 -1.30 11.04
CA HIS A 207 -14.72 -2.67 10.59
C HIS A 207 -15.86 -2.69 9.56
N ASP A 208 -17.00 -2.01 9.81
CA ASP A 208 -18.14 -1.95 8.89
C ASP A 208 -17.79 -1.19 7.60
N SER A 209 -16.97 -0.14 7.72
CA SER A 209 -16.45 0.58 6.55
C SER A 209 -15.59 -0.31 5.66
N LYS A 210 -14.79 -1.21 6.27
CA LYS A 210 -13.93 -2.16 5.58
C LYS A 210 -14.73 -3.19 4.78
N ASP A 211 -15.76 -3.78 5.39
CA ASP A 211 -16.62 -4.75 4.71
C ASP A 211 -17.40 -4.11 3.56
N PHE A 212 -17.86 -2.89 3.74
CA PHE A 212 -18.53 -2.13 2.70
C PHE A 212 -17.58 -1.82 1.53
N ALA A 213 -16.34 -1.41 1.80
CA ALA A 213 -15.33 -1.15 0.77
C ALA A 213 -15.01 -2.41 -0.04
N ASN A 214 -14.91 -3.56 0.63
CA ASN A 214 -14.67 -4.84 -0.02
C ASN A 214 -15.83 -5.22 -0.94
N GLY A 215 -17.07 -5.00 -0.52
CA GLY A 215 -18.27 -5.22 -1.34
C GLY A 215 -18.20 -4.42 -2.64
N ILE A 216 -17.97 -3.11 -2.56
CA ILE A 216 -17.88 -2.23 -3.75
C ILE A 216 -16.76 -2.67 -4.69
N VAL A 217 -15.58 -2.98 -4.17
CA VAL A 217 -14.46 -3.42 -5.02
C VAL A 217 -14.78 -4.73 -5.73
N ASN A 218 -15.39 -5.69 -5.04
CA ASN A 218 -15.78 -6.97 -5.64
C ASN A 218 -16.85 -6.80 -6.73
N GLU A 219 -17.89 -5.99 -6.50
CA GLU A 219 -18.92 -5.69 -7.50
C GLU A 219 -18.35 -4.99 -8.73
N LEU A 220 -17.47 -4.00 -8.53
CA LEU A 220 -16.79 -3.31 -9.62
C LEU A 220 -15.94 -4.27 -10.45
N VAL A 221 -15.17 -5.13 -9.81
CA VAL A 221 -14.35 -6.14 -10.50
C VAL A 221 -15.23 -7.12 -11.29
N GLU A 222 -16.32 -7.59 -10.70
CA GLU A 222 -17.27 -8.48 -11.41
C GLU A 222 -17.91 -7.80 -12.61
N TRP A 223 -18.24 -6.52 -12.50
CA TRP A 223 -18.78 -5.76 -13.62
C TRP A 223 -17.76 -5.63 -14.76
N LEU A 224 -16.51 -5.27 -14.44
CA LEU A 224 -15.41 -5.14 -15.41
C LEU A 224 -15.09 -6.46 -16.15
N LEU A 225 -15.29 -7.61 -15.51
CA LEU A 225 -15.04 -8.91 -16.12
C LEU A 225 -16.14 -9.35 -17.10
N LYS A 226 -17.33 -8.71 -17.06
CA LYS A 226 -18.47 -9.02 -17.94
C LYS A 226 -18.50 -8.14 -19.19
N HIS A 227 -17.78 -7.04 -19.19
CA HIS A 227 -17.73 -6.02 -20.26
C HIS A 227 -16.30 -5.82 -20.79
#